data_763d881ee7f16193cfeb5b9db4ea4ad9
#
_entry.id   763d881ee7f16193cfeb5b9db4ea4ad9
#
_cell.length_a   1.000
_cell.length_b   1.000
_cell.length_c   1.000
_cell.angle_alpha   90.00
_cell.angle_beta   90.00
_cell.angle_gamma   90.00
#
_symmetry.space_group_name_H-M   'P 1'
#
loop_
_entity.id
_entity.type
_entity.pdbx_description
1 polymer ?
#
loop_
_entity_poly.entity_id
_entity_poly.type
_entity_poly.pdbx_seq_one_letter_code
_entity_poly.pdbx_strand_id
1 'polypeptide(L)'
;MSSHRAIIGLSLLLSLIITCPGQAAEGTSCLRYEPSVVKMTGALVRRTFPGPPNYESIHQGGKPETYWLLDLTQAVCVDEDKAEPDLNPAQKDVRRVQLVLDDKAYKTHKDLVGKRVVATGTLFGAHTGHHHTPVLLTVNTLAKAE
;
A
#
# COMPACT_ATOMS: atom_id res chain seq x y z
N MET A 1 -12.44 69.19 -54.75
CA MET A 1 -12.33 69.33 -53.32
C MET A 1 -13.12 68.17 -52.70
N SER A 2 -12.44 67.09 -52.34
CA SER A 2 -13.07 65.94 -51.73
C SER A 2 -12.16 65.40 -50.63
N SER A 3 -12.65 65.46 -49.39
CA SER A 3 -11.88 65.15 -48.21
C SER A 3 -12.18 63.72 -47.81
N HIS A 4 -11.17 62.81 -47.91
CA HIS A 4 -11.27 61.46 -47.41
C HIS A 4 -10.77 61.39 -45.96
N ARG A 5 -11.71 61.08 -45.06
CA ARG A 5 -11.42 60.77 -43.68
C ARG A 5 -11.15 59.25 -43.53
N ALA A 6 -9.90 58.89 -43.22
CA ALA A 6 -9.55 57.53 -42.84
C ALA A 6 -9.98 57.24 -41.40
N ILE A 7 -10.78 56.21 -41.23
CA ILE A 7 -11.17 55.68 -39.90
C ILE A 7 -10.19 54.57 -39.56
N ILE A 8 -9.31 54.80 -38.55
CA ILE A 8 -8.40 53.79 -38.04
C ILE A 8 -9.17 52.98 -36.97
N GLY A 9 -9.55 51.74 -37.32
CA GLY A 9 -10.16 50.78 -36.42
C GLY A 9 -9.10 50.21 -35.48
N LEU A 10 -9.19 50.53 -34.20
CA LEU A 10 -8.38 49.97 -33.13
C LEU A 10 -8.99 48.59 -32.73
N SER A 11 -8.35 47.50 -33.21
CA SER A 11 -8.74 46.14 -32.88
C SER A 11 -8.15 45.76 -31.52
N LEU A 12 -9.00 45.70 -30.48
CA LEU A 12 -8.63 45.33 -29.13
C LEU A 12 -8.62 43.77 -29.05
N LEU A 13 -7.43 43.16 -29.11
CA LEU A 13 -7.24 41.73 -28.87
C LEU A 13 -7.35 41.43 -27.39
N LEU A 14 -8.52 40.90 -27.00
CA LEU A 14 -8.77 40.41 -25.64
C LEU A 14 -8.09 39.03 -25.47
N SER A 15 -6.89 39.00 -24.90
CA SER A 15 -6.19 37.74 -24.56
C SER A 15 -6.91 37.04 -23.39
N LEU A 16 -7.58 35.95 -23.68
CA LEU A 16 -8.20 35.07 -22.68
C LEU A 16 -7.11 34.24 -21.99
N ILE A 17 -6.73 34.61 -20.78
CA ILE A 17 -5.80 33.82 -19.97
C ILE A 17 -6.59 32.64 -19.38
N ILE A 18 -6.42 31.45 -19.93
CA ILE A 18 -6.95 30.20 -19.39
C ILE A 18 -6.04 29.80 -18.22
N THR A 19 -6.44 30.14 -16.99
CA THR A 19 -5.82 29.59 -15.78
C THR A 19 -6.28 28.16 -15.60
N CYS A 20 -5.42 27.17 -15.91
CA CYS A 20 -5.63 25.80 -15.49
C CYS A 20 -5.56 25.75 -13.97
N PRO A 21 -6.61 25.24 -13.26
CA PRO A 21 -6.50 24.94 -11.86
C PRO A 21 -5.46 23.82 -11.71
N GLY A 22 -4.33 24.13 -11.08
CA GLY A 22 -3.38 23.12 -10.67
C GLY A 22 -4.08 22.14 -9.73
N GLN A 23 -4.28 20.90 -10.17
CA GLN A 23 -4.66 19.82 -9.30
C GLN A 23 -3.51 19.64 -8.30
N ALA A 24 -3.73 20.08 -7.05
CA ALA A 24 -2.91 19.67 -5.94
C ALA A 24 -2.98 18.14 -5.90
N ALA A 25 -1.85 17.47 -6.09
CA ALA A 25 -1.72 16.05 -5.83
C ALA A 25 -2.10 15.86 -4.36
N GLU A 26 -3.25 15.21 -4.09
CA GLU A 26 -3.59 14.75 -2.75
C GLU A 26 -2.46 13.84 -2.30
N GLY A 27 -1.59 14.35 -1.43
CA GLY A 27 -0.55 13.58 -0.81
C GLY A 27 -1.22 12.44 -0.05
N THR A 28 -1.04 11.22 -0.55
CA THR A 28 -1.54 10.01 0.11
C THR A 28 -0.92 9.98 1.50
N SER A 29 -1.72 10.20 2.55
CA SER A 29 -1.25 10.11 3.94
C SER A 29 -0.76 8.69 4.19
N CYS A 30 0.37 8.55 4.92
CA CYS A 30 0.88 7.24 5.30
C CYS A 30 -0.15 6.51 6.18
N LEU A 31 -0.14 5.19 6.09
CA LEU A 31 -0.93 4.33 6.97
C LEU A 31 -0.35 4.40 8.40
N ARG A 32 -1.12 3.94 9.36
CA ARG A 32 -0.71 3.89 10.76
C ARG A 32 -0.74 2.46 11.28
N TYR A 33 0.12 2.17 12.23
CA TYR A 33 0.08 0.95 13.00
C TYR A 33 -1.18 0.86 13.88
N GLU A 34 -1.40 -0.30 14.49
CA GLU A 34 -2.50 -0.49 15.43
C GLU A 34 -2.57 0.62 16.49
N PRO A 35 -3.76 1.00 16.96
CA PRO A 35 -5.05 0.35 16.72
C PRO A 35 -5.78 0.79 15.43
N SER A 36 -5.12 1.51 14.53
CA SER A 36 -5.74 1.99 13.29
C SER A 36 -6.08 0.82 12.35
N VAL A 37 -7.33 0.76 11.90
CA VAL A 37 -7.76 -0.22 10.90
C VAL A 37 -7.45 0.33 9.51
N VAL A 38 -6.75 -0.47 8.71
CA VAL A 38 -6.38 -0.14 7.33
C VAL A 38 -7.07 -1.06 6.34
N LYS A 39 -7.19 -0.60 5.10
CA LYS A 39 -7.69 -1.37 3.96
C LYS A 39 -6.61 -1.42 2.89
N MET A 40 -6.23 -2.61 2.47
CA MET A 40 -5.17 -2.83 1.50
C MET A 40 -5.66 -3.74 0.37
N THR A 41 -5.22 -3.47 -0.86
CA THR A 41 -5.57 -4.26 -2.04
C THR A 41 -4.31 -4.79 -2.71
N GLY A 42 -4.33 -6.06 -3.09
CA GLY A 42 -3.18 -6.68 -3.74
C GLY A 42 -3.46 -8.11 -4.20
N ALA A 43 -2.44 -8.77 -4.73
CA ALA A 43 -2.47 -10.17 -5.05
C ALA A 43 -2.15 -11.01 -3.81
N LEU A 44 -3.02 -11.97 -3.48
CA LEU A 44 -2.78 -12.91 -2.38
C LEU A 44 -1.86 -14.02 -2.85
N VAL A 45 -0.69 -14.14 -2.26
CA VAL A 45 0.31 -15.15 -2.64
C VAL A 45 0.75 -15.98 -1.44
N ARG A 46 1.23 -17.20 -1.70
CA ARG A 46 1.91 -18.03 -0.69
C ARG A 46 3.41 -18.01 -0.93
N ARG A 47 4.17 -17.94 0.15
CA ARG A 47 5.63 -18.06 0.11
C ARG A 47 6.09 -18.96 1.24
N THR A 48 7.10 -19.80 0.95
CA THR A 48 7.74 -20.67 1.94
C THR A 48 9.10 -20.09 2.28
N PHE A 49 9.35 -19.97 3.57
CA PHE A 49 10.58 -19.43 4.14
C PHE A 49 11.24 -20.47 5.05
N PRO A 50 12.54 -20.36 5.31
CA PRO A 50 13.17 -21.16 6.34
C PRO A 50 12.68 -20.71 7.72
N GLY A 51 12.27 -21.68 8.54
CA GLY A 51 11.91 -21.48 9.93
C GLY A 51 13.00 -21.96 10.90
N PRO A 52 12.63 -22.30 12.14
CA PRO A 52 13.59 -22.75 13.14
C PRO A 52 14.38 -23.99 12.68
N PRO A 53 15.60 -24.19 13.20
CA PRO A 53 16.19 -23.45 14.31
C PRO A 53 16.91 -22.17 13.93
N ASN A 54 17.36 -22.01 12.67
CA ASN A 54 18.25 -20.90 12.31
C ASN A 54 17.61 -19.81 11.43
N TYR A 55 16.45 -20.08 10.83
CA TYR A 55 15.72 -19.14 9.92
C TYR A 55 16.53 -18.68 8.69
N GLU A 56 17.65 -19.32 8.38
CA GLU A 56 18.53 -18.90 7.29
C GLU A 56 18.30 -19.69 6.00
N SER A 57 18.20 -21.01 6.11
CA SER A 57 18.10 -21.87 4.94
C SER A 57 17.39 -23.19 5.23
N ILE A 58 16.44 -23.57 4.37
CA ILE A 58 15.81 -24.89 4.42
C ILE A 58 16.84 -25.99 4.14
N HIS A 59 17.80 -25.75 3.24
CA HIS A 59 18.86 -26.70 2.90
C HIS A 59 19.84 -26.96 4.05
N GLN A 60 19.93 -26.02 4.99
CA GLN A 60 20.80 -26.11 6.17
C GLN A 60 20.02 -26.48 7.44
N GLY A 61 18.85 -27.08 7.31
CA GLY A 61 18.08 -27.63 8.41
C GLY A 61 16.95 -26.75 8.95
N GLY A 62 16.71 -25.60 8.35
CA GLY A 62 15.53 -24.78 8.68
C GLY A 62 14.25 -25.49 8.26
N LYS A 63 13.25 -25.59 9.14
CA LYS A 63 11.95 -26.15 8.81
C LYS A 63 11.23 -25.22 7.82
N PRO A 64 10.62 -25.76 6.73
CA PRO A 64 9.85 -24.92 5.83
C PRO A 64 8.58 -24.40 6.50
N GLU A 65 8.39 -23.10 6.49
CA GLU A 65 7.20 -22.42 6.98
C GLU A 65 6.54 -21.63 5.86
N THR A 66 5.24 -21.81 5.65
CA THR A 66 4.50 -21.17 4.55
C THR A 66 3.55 -20.12 5.10
N TYR A 67 3.70 -18.90 4.59
CA TYR A 67 2.89 -17.75 4.95
C TYR A 67 2.14 -17.19 3.74
N TRP A 68 1.04 -16.52 4.02
CA TRP A 68 0.34 -15.73 3.02
C TRP A 68 0.82 -14.29 3.06
N LEU A 69 1.06 -13.76 1.87
CA LEU A 69 1.50 -12.38 1.69
C LEU A 69 0.55 -11.69 0.72
N LEU A 70 0.40 -10.40 0.91
CA LEU A 70 -0.31 -9.51 0.01
C LEU A 70 0.71 -8.68 -0.78
N ASP A 71 0.85 -8.96 -2.07
CA ASP A 71 1.60 -8.15 -3.01
C ASP A 71 0.74 -6.96 -3.39
N LEU A 72 1.04 -5.78 -2.84
CA LEU A 72 0.20 -4.60 -2.94
C LEU A 72 0.12 -4.08 -4.37
N THR A 73 -1.07 -3.62 -4.78
CA THR A 73 -1.28 -3.00 -6.09
C THR A 73 -0.51 -1.69 -6.22
N GLN A 74 -0.36 -0.96 -5.13
CA GLN A 74 0.42 0.28 -5.03
C GLN A 74 1.26 0.23 -3.75
N ALA A 75 2.46 0.78 -3.84
CA ALA A 75 3.31 0.95 -2.66
C ALA A 75 2.66 1.92 -1.68
N VAL A 76 2.81 1.63 -0.40
CA VAL A 76 2.31 2.49 0.68
C VAL A 76 3.45 2.91 1.59
N CYS A 77 3.23 3.97 2.38
CA CYS A 77 4.07 4.30 3.52
C CYS A 77 3.31 4.04 4.82
N VAL A 78 4.03 3.79 5.89
CA VAL A 78 3.50 3.63 7.25
C VAL A 78 4.25 4.59 8.16
N ASP A 79 3.52 5.40 8.91
CA ASP A 79 4.10 6.31 9.89
C ASP A 79 4.59 5.53 11.11
N GLU A 80 5.64 6.04 11.73
CA GLU A 80 6.17 5.53 12.99
C GLU A 80 5.12 5.59 14.10
N ASP A 81 5.04 4.55 14.92
CA ASP A 81 4.35 4.64 16.20
C ASP A 81 5.27 5.28 17.25
N LYS A 82 4.96 6.51 17.62
CA LYS A 82 5.77 7.27 18.58
C LYS A 82 5.80 6.66 19.98
N ALA A 83 4.85 5.80 20.31
CA ALA A 83 4.82 5.10 21.59
C ALA A 83 5.79 3.91 21.60
N GLU A 84 5.99 3.25 20.45
CA GLU A 84 6.82 2.05 20.31
C GLU A 84 7.67 2.11 19.01
N PRO A 85 8.56 3.12 18.85
CA PRO A 85 9.25 3.37 17.59
C PRO A 85 10.20 2.24 17.18
N ASP A 86 10.76 1.51 18.14
CA ASP A 86 11.66 0.38 17.89
C ASP A 86 10.92 -0.85 17.35
N LEU A 87 9.65 -1.03 17.73
CA LEU A 87 8.80 -2.12 17.23
C LEU A 87 8.06 -1.74 15.95
N ASN A 88 7.67 -0.48 15.84
CA ASN A 88 6.82 0.05 14.78
C ASN A 88 7.47 1.27 14.10
N PRO A 89 8.65 1.11 13.47
CA PRO A 89 9.36 2.22 12.83
C PRO A 89 8.63 2.69 11.55
N ALA A 90 8.89 3.93 11.13
CA ALA A 90 8.39 4.43 9.85
C ALA A 90 8.88 3.57 8.69
N GLN A 91 7.98 3.23 7.77
CA GLN A 91 8.29 2.44 6.58
C GLN A 91 7.89 3.19 5.30
N LYS A 92 8.75 3.13 4.30
CA LYS A 92 8.50 3.73 2.98
C LYS A 92 8.51 2.64 1.91
N ASP A 93 7.77 2.88 0.82
CA ASP A 93 7.73 1.99 -0.35
C ASP A 93 7.40 0.53 0.01
N VAL A 94 6.48 0.33 0.95
CA VAL A 94 5.99 -1.01 1.33
C VAL A 94 5.17 -1.56 0.17
N ARG A 95 5.65 -2.62 -0.47
CA ARG A 95 5.01 -3.27 -1.61
C ARG A 95 4.42 -4.63 -1.28
N ARG A 96 4.75 -5.16 -0.12
CA ARG A 96 4.31 -6.48 0.35
C ARG A 96 4.13 -6.46 1.85
N VAL A 97 3.06 -7.09 2.32
CA VAL A 97 2.82 -7.32 3.74
C VAL A 97 2.51 -8.80 3.98
N GLN A 98 3.02 -9.34 5.07
CA GLN A 98 2.66 -10.68 5.54
C GLN A 98 1.30 -10.60 6.23
N LEU A 99 0.40 -11.54 5.91
CA LEU A 99 -0.90 -11.63 6.54
C LEU A 99 -0.84 -12.57 7.76
N VAL A 100 -1.40 -12.12 8.86
CA VAL A 100 -1.60 -12.91 10.07
C VAL A 100 -3.07 -13.26 10.16
N LEU A 101 -3.36 -14.56 10.06
CA LEU A 101 -4.70 -15.15 10.03
C LEU A 101 -4.77 -16.29 11.03
N ASP A 102 -5.95 -16.56 11.55
CA ASP A 102 -6.18 -17.79 12.31
C ASP A 102 -6.39 -19.01 11.40
N ASP A 103 -6.35 -20.19 11.95
CA ASP A 103 -6.51 -21.46 11.22
C ASP A 103 -7.83 -21.55 10.45
N LYS A 104 -8.91 -20.97 10.99
CA LYS A 104 -10.22 -20.92 10.35
C LYS A 104 -10.19 -20.04 9.13
N ALA A 105 -9.59 -18.86 9.21
CA ALA A 105 -9.46 -17.93 8.10
C ALA A 105 -8.62 -18.50 6.97
N TYR A 106 -7.49 -19.19 7.27
CA TYR A 106 -6.71 -19.90 6.26
C TYR A 106 -7.56 -20.94 5.51
N LYS A 107 -8.36 -21.71 6.20
CA LYS A 107 -9.23 -22.73 5.59
C LYS A 107 -10.33 -22.10 4.74
N THR A 108 -10.95 -21.03 5.24
CA THR A 108 -12.08 -20.35 4.59
C THR A 108 -11.66 -19.64 3.32
N HIS A 109 -10.46 -19.03 3.31
CA HIS A 109 -10.00 -18.16 2.22
C HIS A 109 -8.98 -18.81 1.28
N LYS A 110 -8.73 -20.13 1.39
CA LYS A 110 -7.74 -20.84 0.57
C LYS A 110 -7.93 -20.64 -0.94
N ASP A 111 -9.17 -20.49 -1.39
CA ASP A 111 -9.51 -20.31 -2.81
C ASP A 111 -9.25 -18.89 -3.32
N LEU A 112 -8.87 -17.96 -2.43
CA LEU A 112 -8.44 -16.60 -2.80
C LEU A 112 -6.96 -16.52 -3.14
N VAL A 113 -6.16 -17.55 -2.83
CA VAL A 113 -4.73 -17.59 -3.21
C VAL A 113 -4.58 -17.50 -4.71
N GLY A 114 -3.69 -16.63 -5.18
CA GLY A 114 -3.49 -16.31 -6.59
C GLY A 114 -4.46 -15.28 -7.16
N LYS A 115 -5.39 -14.76 -6.35
CA LYS A 115 -6.37 -13.75 -6.78
C LYS A 115 -6.06 -12.39 -6.20
N ARG A 116 -6.60 -11.36 -6.83
CA ARG A 116 -6.62 -10.00 -6.28
C ARG A 116 -7.67 -9.94 -5.17
N VAL A 117 -7.25 -9.44 -4.00
CA VAL A 117 -8.07 -9.39 -2.80
C VAL A 117 -8.02 -8.01 -2.16
N VAL A 118 -9.01 -7.73 -1.33
CA VAL A 118 -9.04 -6.64 -0.37
C VAL A 118 -8.94 -7.24 1.01
N ALA A 119 -7.95 -6.81 1.79
CA ALA A 119 -7.75 -7.15 3.19
C ALA A 119 -7.97 -5.93 4.06
N THR A 120 -8.67 -6.09 5.19
CA THR A 120 -8.75 -5.07 6.24
C THR A 120 -8.18 -5.63 7.53
N GLY A 121 -7.60 -4.78 8.36
CA GLY A 121 -7.02 -5.19 9.62
C GLY A 121 -6.13 -4.12 10.23
N THR A 122 -5.28 -4.50 11.16
CA THR A 122 -4.34 -3.61 11.84
C THR A 122 -2.90 -3.96 11.48
N LEU A 123 -2.04 -2.95 11.35
CA LEU A 123 -0.63 -3.13 11.03
C LEU A 123 0.21 -3.21 12.30
N PHE A 124 1.29 -3.99 12.22
CA PHE A 124 2.35 -4.01 13.22
C PHE A 124 3.71 -4.29 12.55
N GLY A 125 4.80 -3.93 13.23
CA GLY A 125 6.16 -4.11 12.72
C GLY A 125 6.71 -5.52 12.94
N ALA A 126 7.67 -5.94 12.14
CA ALA A 126 8.34 -7.22 12.27
C ALA A 126 9.23 -7.25 13.52
N HIS A 127 9.12 -8.29 14.36
CA HIS A 127 9.90 -8.43 15.58
C HIS A 127 10.28 -9.89 15.95
N THR A 128 10.02 -10.85 15.05
CA THR A 128 10.40 -12.26 15.26
C THR A 128 10.94 -12.89 13.98
N GLY A 129 11.58 -14.07 14.08
CA GLY A 129 12.05 -14.84 12.92
C GLY A 129 10.95 -15.37 12.00
N HIS A 130 9.70 -15.35 12.44
CA HIS A 130 8.52 -15.72 11.63
C HIS A 130 7.96 -14.55 10.79
N HIS A 131 8.52 -13.35 10.94
CA HIS A 131 8.09 -12.15 10.23
C HIS A 131 9.00 -11.89 9.03
N HIS A 132 8.47 -12.05 7.82
CA HIS A 132 9.23 -12.03 6.58
C HIS A 132 9.00 -10.76 5.73
N THR A 133 8.25 -9.79 6.28
CA THR A 133 8.08 -8.46 5.71
C THR A 133 8.24 -7.41 6.82
N PRO A 134 8.70 -6.19 6.51
CA PRO A 134 8.89 -5.14 7.54
C PRO A 134 7.59 -4.79 8.28
N VAL A 135 6.45 -4.94 7.60
CA VAL A 135 5.11 -4.65 8.12
C VAL A 135 4.23 -5.88 7.93
N LEU A 136 3.46 -6.21 8.93
CA LEU A 136 2.48 -7.31 8.92
C LEU A 136 1.07 -6.74 9.10
N LEU A 137 0.07 -7.49 8.62
CA LEU A 137 -1.35 -7.17 8.76
C LEU A 137 -2.06 -8.28 9.54
N THR A 138 -2.52 -7.98 10.75
CA THR A 138 -3.50 -8.82 11.45
C THR A 138 -4.84 -8.66 10.75
N VAL A 139 -5.33 -9.71 10.11
CA VAL A 139 -6.47 -9.64 9.19
C VAL A 139 -7.79 -9.75 9.95
N ASN A 140 -8.64 -8.73 9.79
CA ASN A 140 -10.02 -8.74 10.27
C ASN A 140 -10.96 -9.30 9.18
N THR A 141 -10.79 -8.89 7.93
CA THR A 141 -11.57 -9.38 6.78
C THR A 141 -10.69 -9.58 5.56
N LEU A 142 -11.01 -10.58 4.77
CA LEU A 142 -10.36 -10.89 3.49
C LEU A 142 -11.42 -11.25 2.46
N ALA A 143 -11.46 -10.55 1.35
CA ALA A 143 -12.44 -10.78 0.29
C ALA A 143 -11.80 -10.61 -1.10
N LYS A 144 -12.40 -11.24 -2.12
CA LYS A 144 -12.01 -11.02 -3.52
C LYS A 144 -12.22 -9.55 -3.86
N ALA A 145 -11.24 -8.92 -4.50
CA ALA A 145 -11.42 -7.59 -5.09
C ALA A 145 -12.35 -7.67 -6.31
N GLU A 146 -13.19 -6.68 -6.47
CA GLU A 146 -14.02 -6.49 -7.66
C GLU A 146 -13.19 -6.06 -8.88
#